data_ff159eb86d9d2d9eafb44b99f097106a
#
_entry.id   ff159eb86d9d2d9eafb44b99f097106a
#
_cell.length_a   1.000
_cell.length_b   1.000
_cell.length_c   1.000
_cell.angle_alpha   90.00
_cell.angle_beta   90.00
_cell.angle_gamma   90.00
#
_symmetry.space_group_name_H-M   'P 1'
#
loop_
_entity.id
_entity.type
_entity.pdbx_description
1 polymer ?
#
loop_
_entity_poly.entity_id
_entity_poly.type
_entity_poly.pdbx_seq_one_letter_code
_entity_poly.pdbx_strand_id
1 'polypeptide(L)'
;NPDYRDLYENHSHQNKNSKTGGYVNLSFIPSKENSNGDFDKDELYLEAIKSTVDRLLLKGFSYRDIVILTRKKDPAVKIATFLTEQSIPIVSSETLLLQNSIEVKFVMNVLRYVKNGSDKESKANFLHYIATYLQQAKPIHDFIFEGMKYETDGELEQWLLTFDLNMSFQQLRKKSLYEVVEIIISEFIQPKETNAYLQDFLDRVLEHDIKKRSGISDFIEYWENNASRFSIPSPEGNNAIRIMTIHKAKGLEFPVVIFPFAEESYSNAPKDKLWIEPENDQIPLDKILVDNNSSVEELGESAKLVYQQKKEEELLDNVNILYVALTRAEEQLYII
;
A
#
# COMPACT_ATOMS: atom_id res chain seq x y z
N ASN A 1 22.49 -24.94 -6.78
CA ASN A 1 22.14 -25.50 -8.07
C ASN A 1 23.21 -25.09 -9.11
N PRO A 2 23.84 -26.05 -9.81
CA PRO A 2 24.89 -25.77 -10.81
C PRO A 2 24.36 -24.88 -11.96
N ASP A 3 23.10 -25.05 -12.37
CA ASP A 3 22.50 -24.30 -13.48
C ASP A 3 22.35 -22.80 -13.16
N TYR A 4 21.98 -22.46 -11.92
CA TYR A 4 21.89 -21.05 -11.49
C TYR A 4 23.29 -20.41 -11.35
N ARG A 5 24.29 -21.20 -10.92
CA ARG A 5 25.66 -20.74 -10.86
C ARG A 5 26.21 -20.45 -12.25
N ASP A 6 25.98 -21.35 -13.20
CA ASP A 6 26.36 -21.16 -14.60
C ASP A 6 25.72 -19.94 -15.24
N LEU A 7 24.41 -19.70 -14.95
CA LEU A 7 23.68 -18.51 -15.39
C LEU A 7 24.38 -17.22 -14.96
N TYR A 8 24.79 -17.11 -13.68
CA TYR A 8 25.37 -15.88 -13.14
C TYR A 8 26.89 -15.75 -13.47
N GLU A 9 27.62 -16.83 -13.53
CA GLU A 9 29.07 -16.80 -13.83
C GLU A 9 29.37 -16.63 -15.34
N ASN A 10 28.54 -17.22 -16.21
CA ASN A 10 28.85 -17.33 -17.62
C ASN A 10 27.89 -16.62 -18.57
N HIS A 11 26.60 -16.38 -18.15
CA HIS A 11 25.55 -15.88 -19.04
C HIS A 11 24.97 -14.54 -18.61
N SER A 12 25.23 -14.07 -17.39
CA SER A 12 24.75 -12.78 -16.88
C SER A 12 25.89 -11.75 -16.84
N HIS A 13 26.01 -10.97 -17.91
CA HIS A 13 27.01 -9.89 -18.00
C HIS A 13 26.30 -8.54 -18.11
N GLN A 14 26.74 -7.58 -17.31
CA GLN A 14 26.30 -6.21 -17.43
C GLN A 14 27.41 -5.35 -18.05
N ASN A 15 27.10 -4.63 -19.11
CA ASN A 15 28.01 -3.69 -19.70
C ASN A 15 28.25 -2.52 -18.75
N LYS A 16 29.52 -2.19 -18.56
CA LYS A 16 29.90 -1.03 -17.74
C LYS A 16 29.53 0.26 -18.45
N ASN A 17 28.95 1.19 -17.74
CA ASN A 17 28.80 2.56 -18.19
C ASN A 17 30.20 3.22 -18.28
N SER A 18 30.39 4.12 -19.22
CA SER A 18 31.64 4.91 -19.40
C SER A 18 31.85 5.96 -18.30
N LYS A 19 30.80 6.26 -17.50
CA LYS A 19 30.88 7.20 -16.38
C LYS A 19 31.74 6.59 -15.26
N THR A 20 32.69 7.38 -14.74
CA THR A 20 33.53 7.03 -13.59
C THR A 20 33.04 7.79 -12.36
N GLY A 21 33.15 7.17 -11.20
CA GLY A 21 32.66 7.72 -9.94
C GLY A 21 31.54 6.88 -9.36
N GLY A 22 30.76 7.48 -8.46
CA GLY A 22 29.69 6.82 -7.72
C GLY A 22 30.05 6.59 -6.25
N TYR A 23 29.03 6.40 -5.43
CA TYR A 23 29.19 6.21 -3.99
C TYR A 23 28.25 5.12 -3.49
N VAL A 24 28.79 4.18 -2.74
CA VAL A 24 27.99 3.15 -2.05
C VAL A 24 28.25 3.24 -0.55
N ASN A 25 27.18 3.30 0.22
CA ASN A 25 27.24 3.27 1.67
C ASN A 25 26.48 2.05 2.20
N LEU A 26 27.11 1.34 3.12
CA LEU A 26 26.49 0.26 3.89
C LEU A 26 26.43 0.70 5.35
N SER A 27 25.23 0.75 5.90
CA SER A 27 24.96 1.09 7.30
C SER A 27 24.40 -0.13 8.01
N PHE A 28 24.91 -0.41 9.20
CA PHE A 28 24.46 -1.54 10.02
C PHE A 28 23.71 -1.01 11.24
N ILE A 29 22.49 -1.48 11.43
CA ILE A 29 21.69 -1.19 12.62
C ILE A 29 22.07 -2.19 13.74
N PRO A 30 22.28 -1.75 14.99
CA PRO A 30 22.61 -2.65 16.09
C PRO A 30 21.52 -3.69 16.30
N SER A 31 21.90 -4.91 16.69
CA SER A 31 20.94 -5.93 17.10
C SER A 31 20.51 -5.72 18.57
N LYS A 32 19.35 -6.26 18.93
CA LYS A 32 18.76 -6.17 20.30
C LYS A 32 19.73 -6.69 21.40
N GLU A 33 20.59 -7.65 21.09
CA GLU A 33 21.56 -8.25 22.01
C GLU A 33 22.60 -7.24 22.52
N ASN A 34 22.81 -6.14 21.81
CA ASN A 34 23.82 -5.12 22.12
C ASN A 34 23.23 -3.82 22.72
N SER A 35 21.96 -3.79 23.07
CA SER A 35 21.27 -2.58 23.55
C SER A 35 20.76 -2.71 24.99
N ASN A 36 21.13 -1.75 25.86
CA ASN A 36 20.68 -1.62 27.22
C ASN A 36 19.47 -0.66 27.30
N GLY A 37 18.31 -1.00 26.70
CA GLY A 37 17.14 -0.13 26.76
C GLY A 37 15.97 -0.58 25.90
N ASP A 38 14.90 0.20 25.87
CA ASP A 38 13.79 0.02 24.92
C ASP A 38 14.32 0.20 23.50
N PHE A 39 14.38 -0.91 22.76
CA PHE A 39 14.98 -0.99 21.44
C PHE A 39 13.86 -1.16 20.41
N ASP A 40 13.49 -0.04 19.75
CA ASP A 40 12.65 -0.06 18.57
C ASP A 40 13.53 -0.01 17.33
N LYS A 41 13.66 -1.15 16.66
CA LYS A 41 14.46 -1.31 15.45
C LYS A 41 13.90 -0.50 14.28
N ASP A 42 12.59 -0.40 14.17
CA ASP A 42 11.92 0.37 13.11
C ASP A 42 12.26 1.86 13.27
N GLU A 43 12.26 2.38 14.49
CA GLU A 43 12.64 3.77 14.76
C GLU A 43 14.07 4.08 14.33
N LEU A 44 15.01 3.18 14.61
CA LEU A 44 16.40 3.35 14.17
C LEU A 44 16.56 3.37 12.65
N TYR A 45 15.79 2.55 11.93
CA TYR A 45 15.75 2.62 10.46
C TYR A 45 15.23 3.95 9.97
N LEU A 46 14.13 4.44 10.56
CA LEU A 46 13.51 5.71 10.16
C LEU A 46 14.45 6.90 10.42
N GLU A 47 15.13 6.91 11.56
CA GLU A 47 16.15 7.92 11.89
C GLU A 47 17.35 7.86 10.95
N ALA A 48 17.85 6.67 10.63
CA ALA A 48 18.94 6.49 9.68
C ALA A 48 18.57 6.97 8.27
N ILE A 49 17.33 6.72 7.83
CA ILE A 49 16.80 7.24 6.56
C ILE A 49 16.82 8.79 6.59
N LYS A 50 16.23 9.40 7.64
CA LYS A 50 16.19 10.85 7.77
C LYS A 50 17.59 11.48 7.77
N SER A 51 18.49 10.94 8.58
CA SER A 51 19.89 11.40 8.63
C SER A 51 20.58 11.29 7.26
N THR A 52 20.26 10.25 6.47
CA THR A 52 20.80 10.08 5.12
C THR A 52 20.22 11.13 4.17
N VAL A 53 18.92 11.39 4.23
CA VAL A 53 18.27 12.46 3.45
C VAL A 53 18.88 13.82 3.78
N ASP A 54 19.03 14.17 5.06
CA ASP A 54 19.61 15.45 5.48
C ASP A 54 21.05 15.62 4.94
N ARG A 55 21.87 14.57 4.99
CA ARG A 55 23.22 14.58 4.41
C ARG A 55 23.22 14.75 2.88
N LEU A 56 22.25 14.17 2.19
CA LEU A 56 22.12 14.31 0.74
C LEU A 56 21.76 15.72 0.33
N LEU A 57 20.86 16.37 1.05
CA LEU A 57 20.51 17.76 0.82
C LEU A 57 21.72 18.70 1.03
N LEU A 58 22.54 18.45 2.07
CA LEU A 58 23.79 19.19 2.29
C LEU A 58 24.81 18.98 1.17
N LYS A 59 24.76 17.85 0.46
CA LYS A 59 25.61 17.58 -0.72
C LYS A 59 25.07 18.22 -2.02
N GLY A 60 23.89 18.88 -1.98
CA GLY A 60 23.28 19.58 -3.11
C GLY A 60 22.27 18.76 -3.91
N PHE A 61 21.91 17.54 -3.46
CA PHE A 61 20.78 16.80 -4.05
C PHE A 61 19.46 17.43 -3.63
N SER A 62 18.46 17.34 -4.50
CA SER A 62 17.09 17.73 -4.21
C SER A 62 16.26 16.52 -3.80
N TYR A 63 15.13 16.74 -3.13
CA TYR A 63 14.23 15.63 -2.76
C TYR A 63 13.81 14.77 -3.96
N ARG A 64 13.58 15.37 -5.13
CA ARG A 64 13.21 14.68 -6.39
C ARG A 64 14.28 13.70 -6.88
N ASP A 65 15.54 13.89 -6.48
CA ASP A 65 16.68 13.07 -6.90
C ASP A 65 16.77 11.78 -6.09
N ILE A 66 16.03 11.71 -4.97
CA ILE A 66 16.08 10.62 -4.00
C ILE A 66 14.89 9.68 -4.18
N VAL A 67 15.18 8.40 -4.28
CA VAL A 67 14.17 7.33 -4.17
C VAL A 67 14.48 6.42 -3.00
N ILE A 68 13.43 6.02 -2.27
CA ILE A 68 13.50 5.01 -1.22
C ILE A 68 12.82 3.75 -1.75
N LEU A 69 13.58 2.67 -1.84
CA LEU A 69 13.09 1.38 -2.33
C LEU A 69 12.78 0.45 -1.16
N THR A 70 11.61 -0.15 -1.18
CA THR A 70 11.20 -1.15 -0.18
C THR A 70 10.81 -2.45 -0.87
N ARG A 71 10.97 -3.57 -0.18
CA ARG A 71 10.49 -4.86 -0.70
C ARG A 71 8.98 -5.00 -0.57
N LYS A 72 8.44 -4.62 0.58
CA LYS A 72 7.03 -4.72 0.95
C LYS A 72 6.38 -3.35 1.07
N LYS A 73 5.05 -3.35 1.13
CA LYS A 73 4.24 -2.12 1.27
C LYS A 73 4.29 -1.56 2.68
N ASP A 74 4.27 -2.40 3.71
CA ASP A 74 4.21 -1.95 5.11
C ASP A 74 5.39 -1.07 5.52
N PRO A 75 6.67 -1.41 5.22
CA PRO A 75 7.79 -0.49 5.42
C PRO A 75 7.64 0.83 4.65
N ALA A 76 7.12 0.79 3.40
CA ALA A 76 6.90 2.00 2.62
C ALA A 76 5.91 2.96 3.30
N VAL A 77 4.83 2.43 3.88
CA VAL A 77 3.84 3.23 4.61
C VAL A 77 4.46 3.83 5.87
N LYS A 78 5.22 3.06 6.66
CA LYS A 78 5.91 3.56 7.86
C LYS A 78 6.85 4.71 7.54
N ILE A 79 7.70 4.54 6.51
CA ILE A 79 8.63 5.58 6.04
C ILE A 79 7.86 6.82 5.58
N ALA A 80 6.79 6.64 4.80
CA ALA A 80 5.98 7.73 4.29
C ALA A 80 5.37 8.55 5.42
N THR A 81 4.78 7.89 6.43
CA THR A 81 4.19 8.53 7.60
C THR A 81 5.26 9.33 8.37
N PHE A 82 6.37 8.69 8.71
CA PHE A 82 7.46 9.32 9.46
C PHE A 82 8.02 10.56 8.75
N LEU A 83 8.35 10.45 7.45
CA LEU A 83 8.90 11.60 6.70
C LEU A 83 7.87 12.74 6.56
N THR A 84 6.59 12.42 6.44
CA THR A 84 5.51 13.42 6.41
C THR A 84 5.41 14.16 7.75
N GLU A 85 5.49 13.46 8.88
CA GLU A 85 5.52 14.06 10.22
C GLU A 85 6.73 14.99 10.41
N GLN A 86 7.86 14.67 9.76
CA GLN A 86 9.05 15.53 9.71
C GLN A 86 8.94 16.67 8.68
N SER A 87 7.78 16.90 8.07
CA SER A 87 7.55 17.90 7.02
C SER A 87 8.45 17.72 5.78
N ILE A 88 8.92 16.52 5.51
CA ILE A 88 9.69 16.17 4.31
C ILE A 88 8.71 15.79 3.19
N PRO A 89 8.74 16.49 2.05
CA PRO A 89 7.81 16.20 0.96
C PRO A 89 8.09 14.82 0.36
N ILE A 90 7.05 13.99 0.28
CA ILE A 90 7.13 12.64 -0.27
C ILE A 90 6.07 12.37 -1.33
N VAL A 91 6.40 11.48 -2.25
CA VAL A 91 5.47 10.88 -3.21
C VAL A 91 5.63 9.35 -3.12
N SER A 92 4.58 8.69 -2.69
CA SER A 92 4.55 7.23 -2.62
C SER A 92 3.43 6.67 -3.47
N SER A 93 3.71 5.58 -4.17
CA SER A 93 2.66 4.87 -4.92
C SER A 93 1.52 4.38 -4.03
N GLU A 94 1.78 4.18 -2.74
CA GLU A 94 0.77 3.74 -1.77
C GLU A 94 -0.01 4.94 -1.20
N THR A 95 0.63 6.10 -1.02
CA THR A 95 -0.07 7.34 -0.61
C THR A 95 -0.94 7.91 -1.71
N LEU A 96 -0.65 7.56 -2.97
CA LEU A 96 -1.43 7.98 -4.14
C LEU A 96 -2.65 7.10 -4.42
N LEU A 97 -2.85 6.02 -3.67
CA LEU A 97 -4.04 5.17 -3.83
C LEU A 97 -5.31 5.92 -3.43
N LEU A 98 -6.31 5.89 -4.30
CA LEU A 98 -7.61 6.53 -4.05
C LEU A 98 -8.27 6.01 -2.76
N GLN A 99 -8.15 4.72 -2.48
CA GLN A 99 -8.71 4.09 -1.28
C GLN A 99 -8.12 4.62 0.03
N ASN A 100 -7.00 5.34 -0.01
CA ASN A 100 -6.35 5.91 1.18
C ASN A 100 -6.84 7.34 1.47
N SER A 101 -7.43 8.04 0.48
CA SER A 101 -8.04 9.35 0.70
C SER A 101 -9.18 9.26 1.72
N ILE A 102 -9.18 10.20 2.65
CA ILE A 102 -10.18 10.30 3.72
C ILE A 102 -11.55 10.59 3.11
N GLU A 103 -11.61 11.46 2.11
CA GLU A 103 -12.83 11.87 1.42
C GLU A 103 -13.41 10.71 0.60
N VAL A 104 -12.55 9.97 -0.12
CA VAL A 104 -13.01 8.79 -0.89
C VAL A 104 -13.53 7.71 0.05
N LYS A 105 -12.88 7.47 1.20
CA LYS A 105 -13.38 6.56 2.24
C LYS A 105 -14.74 6.99 2.76
N PHE A 106 -14.91 8.28 3.00
CA PHE A 106 -16.18 8.83 3.43
C PHE A 106 -17.28 8.56 2.40
N VAL A 107 -17.08 8.92 1.13
CA VAL A 107 -18.05 8.67 0.06
C VAL A 107 -18.40 7.18 -0.04
N MET A 108 -17.40 6.29 0.00
CA MET A 108 -17.63 4.84 -0.06
C MET A 108 -18.42 4.32 1.12
N ASN A 109 -18.21 4.83 2.34
CA ASN A 109 -19.00 4.44 3.51
C ASN A 109 -20.45 4.93 3.40
N VAL A 110 -20.68 6.14 2.89
CA VAL A 110 -22.04 6.62 2.62
C VAL A 110 -22.72 5.75 1.56
N LEU A 111 -22.03 5.39 0.46
CA LEU A 111 -22.57 4.49 -0.57
C LEU A 111 -22.96 3.11 -0.01
N ARG A 112 -22.12 2.53 0.85
CA ARG A 112 -22.43 1.24 1.52
C ARG A 112 -23.67 1.36 2.41
N TYR A 113 -23.79 2.44 3.17
CA TYR A 113 -24.97 2.70 3.99
C TYR A 113 -26.23 2.94 3.14
N VAL A 114 -26.12 3.70 2.05
CA VAL A 114 -27.22 3.89 1.09
C VAL A 114 -27.69 2.56 0.51
N LYS A 115 -26.75 1.65 0.17
CA LYS A 115 -27.06 0.29 -0.29
C LYS A 115 -27.74 -0.55 0.79
N ASN A 116 -27.25 -0.48 2.02
CA ASN A 116 -27.74 -1.27 3.15
C ASN A 116 -27.80 -0.41 4.42
N GLY A 117 -28.97 0.14 4.72
CA GLY A 117 -29.19 0.97 5.92
C GLY A 117 -28.95 0.26 7.27
N SER A 118 -28.75 -1.06 7.27
CA SER A 118 -28.37 -1.83 8.46
C SER A 118 -26.86 -1.99 8.65
N ASP A 119 -26.04 -1.44 7.75
CA ASP A 119 -24.59 -1.49 7.84
C ASP A 119 -24.08 -0.51 8.92
N LYS A 120 -23.92 -1.04 10.13
CA LYS A 120 -23.48 -0.27 11.30
C LYS A 120 -22.04 0.18 11.20
N GLU A 121 -21.18 -0.58 10.53
CA GLU A 121 -19.76 -0.24 10.35
C GLU A 121 -19.63 0.99 9.43
N SER A 122 -20.24 0.93 8.26
CA SER A 122 -20.25 2.06 7.33
C SER A 122 -20.89 3.29 7.94
N LYS A 123 -21.98 3.11 8.72
CA LYS A 123 -22.63 4.19 9.47
C LYS A 123 -21.68 4.84 10.48
N ALA A 124 -21.00 4.06 11.30
CA ALA A 124 -20.03 4.59 12.27
C ALA A 124 -18.88 5.35 11.58
N ASN A 125 -18.38 4.81 10.47
CA ASN A 125 -17.27 5.42 9.72
C ASN A 125 -17.65 6.75 9.07
N PHE A 126 -18.83 6.89 8.44
CA PHE A 126 -19.21 8.18 7.90
C PHE A 126 -19.56 9.19 9.01
N LEU A 127 -20.17 8.77 10.12
CA LEU A 127 -20.38 9.64 11.28
C LEU A 127 -19.06 10.11 11.89
N HIS A 128 -18.03 9.27 11.91
CA HIS A 128 -16.70 9.67 12.35
C HIS A 128 -16.11 10.79 11.48
N TYR A 129 -16.26 10.69 10.16
CA TYR A 129 -15.82 11.75 9.26
C TYR A 129 -16.57 13.07 9.54
N ILE A 130 -17.90 13.01 9.66
CA ILE A 130 -18.73 14.19 9.98
C ILE A 130 -18.29 14.81 11.31
N ALA A 131 -18.10 13.98 12.33
CA ALA A 131 -17.69 14.42 13.66
C ALA A 131 -16.31 15.08 13.66
N THR A 132 -15.42 14.65 12.79
CA THR A 132 -14.03 15.13 12.75
C THR A 132 -13.88 16.41 11.91
N TYR A 133 -14.59 16.50 10.80
CA TYR A 133 -14.34 17.52 9.77
C TYR A 133 -15.45 18.54 9.55
N LEU A 134 -16.70 18.20 9.87
CA LEU A 134 -17.85 19.02 9.48
C LEU A 134 -18.56 19.67 10.67
N GLN A 135 -18.56 19.07 11.84
CA GLN A 135 -19.19 19.63 13.02
C GLN A 135 -18.19 19.82 14.16
N GLN A 136 -18.40 20.84 14.99
CA GLN A 136 -17.60 21.15 16.18
C GLN A 136 -18.45 21.27 17.46
N ALA A 137 -19.76 21.04 17.36
CA ALA A 137 -20.69 21.25 18.45
C ALA A 137 -20.60 20.19 19.55
N LYS A 138 -20.16 18.96 19.18
CA LYS A 138 -20.06 17.82 20.10
C LYS A 138 -18.71 17.12 20.01
N PRO A 139 -18.22 16.50 21.13
CA PRO A 139 -17.08 15.59 21.07
C PRO A 139 -17.33 14.45 20.09
N ILE A 140 -16.28 14.00 19.40
CA ILE A 140 -16.35 12.98 18.32
C ILE A 140 -17.09 11.71 18.81
N HIS A 141 -16.68 11.19 19.97
CA HIS A 141 -17.29 9.97 20.54
C HIS A 141 -18.79 10.15 20.82
N ASP A 142 -19.19 11.26 21.41
CA ASP A 142 -20.58 11.52 21.78
C ASP A 142 -21.47 11.69 20.53
N PHE A 143 -20.94 12.35 19.50
CA PHE A 143 -21.63 12.50 18.21
C PHE A 143 -21.89 11.13 17.55
N ILE A 144 -20.86 10.30 17.46
CA ILE A 144 -20.99 8.95 16.87
C ILE A 144 -21.96 8.10 17.69
N PHE A 145 -21.79 8.09 19.02
CA PHE A 145 -22.66 7.32 19.91
C PHE A 145 -24.13 7.72 19.79
N GLU A 146 -24.42 9.01 19.69
CA GLU A 146 -25.78 9.51 19.50
C GLU A 146 -26.31 9.15 18.11
N GLY A 147 -25.55 9.40 17.05
CA GLY A 147 -25.95 9.07 15.68
C GLY A 147 -26.21 7.57 15.48
N MET A 148 -25.48 6.71 16.19
CA MET A 148 -25.68 5.26 16.11
C MET A 148 -26.98 4.76 16.77
N LYS A 149 -27.62 5.56 17.61
CA LYS A 149 -28.90 5.19 18.25
C LYS A 149 -30.08 5.23 17.31
N TYR A 150 -30.02 6.06 16.25
CA TYR A 150 -31.12 6.17 15.30
C TYR A 150 -31.14 4.96 14.38
N GLU A 151 -32.22 4.19 14.40
CA GLU A 151 -32.35 2.95 13.63
C GLU A 151 -32.92 3.19 12.24
N THR A 152 -33.67 4.24 12.06
CA THR A 152 -34.32 4.60 10.79
C THR A 152 -33.59 5.74 10.08
N ASP A 153 -33.61 5.72 8.74
CA ASP A 153 -33.06 6.79 7.93
C ASP A 153 -33.64 8.15 8.28
N GLY A 154 -34.99 8.24 8.46
CA GLY A 154 -35.67 9.49 8.73
C GLY A 154 -35.25 10.13 10.05
N GLU A 155 -35.04 9.34 11.11
CA GLU A 155 -34.58 9.86 12.40
C GLU A 155 -33.14 10.35 12.27
N LEU A 156 -32.28 9.61 11.58
CA LEU A 156 -30.91 10.00 11.33
C LEU A 156 -30.82 11.28 10.49
N GLU A 157 -31.62 11.38 9.42
CA GLU A 157 -31.71 12.56 8.57
C GLU A 157 -32.12 13.79 9.37
N GLN A 158 -33.19 13.69 10.21
CA GLN A 158 -33.64 14.78 11.07
C GLN A 158 -32.59 15.21 12.09
N TRP A 159 -31.86 14.25 12.65
CA TRP A 159 -30.79 14.56 13.58
C TRP A 159 -29.59 15.24 12.88
N LEU A 160 -29.20 14.79 11.69
CA LEU A 160 -28.12 15.43 10.90
C LEU A 160 -28.51 16.87 10.50
N LEU A 161 -29.77 17.15 10.22
CA LEU A 161 -30.24 18.50 9.94
C LEU A 161 -30.03 19.49 11.11
N THR A 162 -29.95 19.00 12.36
CA THR A 162 -29.62 19.87 13.52
C THR A 162 -28.20 20.43 13.48
N PHE A 163 -27.35 19.89 12.60
CA PHE A 163 -25.98 20.32 12.34
C PHE A 163 -25.81 20.96 10.96
N ASP A 164 -26.93 21.41 10.34
CA ASP A 164 -26.97 21.98 8.98
C ASP A 164 -26.48 20.99 7.89
N LEU A 165 -26.59 19.68 8.14
CA LEU A 165 -26.22 18.62 7.20
C LEU A 165 -27.49 18.05 6.57
N ASN A 166 -27.73 18.40 5.31
CA ASN A 166 -28.94 18.01 4.59
C ASN A 166 -28.71 16.79 3.70
N MET A 167 -29.19 15.63 4.13
CA MET A 167 -29.10 14.40 3.34
C MET A 167 -30.44 13.64 3.40
N SER A 168 -30.89 13.09 2.28
CA SER A 168 -31.98 12.14 2.24
C SER A 168 -31.58 10.84 1.60
N PHE A 169 -31.39 9.81 2.42
CA PHE A 169 -30.98 8.47 1.96
C PHE A 169 -32.02 7.86 1.01
N GLN A 170 -33.32 8.13 1.25
CA GLN A 170 -34.37 7.65 0.37
C GLN A 170 -34.33 8.28 -1.03
N GLN A 171 -33.94 9.55 -1.14
CA GLN A 171 -33.76 10.21 -2.43
C GLN A 171 -32.51 9.71 -3.13
N LEU A 172 -31.41 9.53 -2.39
CA LEU A 172 -30.16 9.00 -2.95
C LEU A 172 -30.36 7.61 -3.58
N ARG A 173 -31.16 6.73 -2.98
CA ARG A 173 -31.45 5.39 -3.54
C ARG A 173 -32.20 5.41 -4.88
N LYS A 174 -32.79 6.53 -5.27
CA LYS A 174 -33.54 6.69 -6.53
C LYS A 174 -32.73 7.31 -7.66
N LYS A 175 -31.50 7.74 -7.38
CA LYS A 175 -30.63 8.42 -8.33
C LYS A 175 -29.61 7.48 -8.97
N SER A 176 -29.02 7.92 -10.09
CA SER A 176 -27.89 7.21 -10.69
C SER A 176 -26.68 7.24 -9.75
N LEU A 177 -25.74 6.31 -9.95
CA LEU A 177 -24.54 6.22 -9.14
C LEU A 177 -23.75 7.55 -9.14
N TYR A 178 -23.56 8.14 -10.31
CA TYR A 178 -22.82 9.39 -10.46
C TYR A 178 -23.50 10.55 -9.72
N GLU A 179 -24.82 10.71 -9.88
CA GLU A 179 -25.57 11.75 -9.18
C GLU A 179 -25.50 11.59 -7.65
N VAL A 180 -25.55 10.35 -7.15
CA VAL A 180 -25.42 10.09 -5.71
C VAL A 180 -24.05 10.56 -5.21
N VAL A 181 -22.98 10.19 -5.89
CA VAL A 181 -21.63 10.58 -5.49
C VAL A 181 -21.42 12.09 -5.56
N GLU A 182 -21.93 12.73 -6.62
CA GLU A 182 -21.85 14.19 -6.79
C GLU A 182 -22.59 14.93 -5.65
N ILE A 183 -23.78 14.48 -5.26
CA ILE A 183 -24.53 15.05 -4.13
C ILE A 183 -23.75 14.88 -2.83
N ILE A 184 -23.21 13.68 -2.55
CA ILE A 184 -22.44 13.46 -1.34
C ILE A 184 -21.22 14.39 -1.29
N ILE A 185 -20.51 14.54 -2.39
CA ILE A 185 -19.33 15.41 -2.47
C ILE A 185 -19.73 16.88 -2.28
N SER A 186 -20.76 17.33 -2.99
CA SER A 186 -21.19 18.75 -2.93
C SER A 186 -21.72 19.15 -1.57
N GLU A 187 -22.39 18.26 -0.85
CA GLU A 187 -23.01 18.54 0.45
C GLU A 187 -22.00 18.45 1.61
N PHE A 188 -21.09 17.45 1.56
CA PHE A 188 -20.25 17.12 2.71
C PHE A 188 -18.77 17.44 2.54
N ILE A 189 -18.29 17.65 1.33
CA ILE A 189 -16.88 17.89 1.08
C ILE A 189 -16.70 19.32 0.56
N GLN A 190 -16.26 20.21 1.44
CA GLN A 190 -15.98 21.58 1.04
C GLN A 190 -14.71 21.61 0.17
N PRO A 191 -14.78 22.16 -1.05
CA PRO A 191 -13.62 22.28 -1.92
C PRO A 191 -12.69 23.38 -1.37
N LYS A 192 -11.76 23.02 -0.47
CA LYS A 192 -10.71 23.96 -0.03
C LYS A 192 -9.64 24.17 -1.11
N GLU A 193 -9.42 23.16 -1.95
CA GLU A 193 -8.53 23.14 -3.12
C GLU A 193 -8.95 22.00 -4.06
N THR A 194 -8.46 22.00 -5.30
CA THR A 194 -8.74 20.92 -6.26
C THR A 194 -8.19 19.59 -5.72
N ASN A 195 -9.06 18.75 -5.20
CA ASN A 195 -8.68 17.45 -4.65
C ASN A 195 -8.58 16.42 -5.80
N ALA A 196 -7.34 16.15 -6.24
CA ALA A 196 -7.07 15.20 -7.31
C ALA A 196 -7.62 13.80 -7.06
N TYR A 197 -7.71 13.38 -5.78
CA TYR A 197 -8.27 12.08 -5.41
C TYR A 197 -9.77 12.01 -5.69
N LEU A 198 -10.50 13.06 -5.36
CA LEU A 198 -11.93 13.13 -5.64
C LEU A 198 -12.21 13.23 -7.14
N GLN A 199 -11.38 13.96 -7.88
CA GLN A 199 -11.54 14.08 -9.31
C GLN A 199 -11.33 12.72 -10.02
N ASP A 200 -10.21 12.03 -9.76
CA ASP A 200 -9.97 10.70 -10.33
C ASP A 200 -11.01 9.67 -9.86
N PHE A 201 -11.49 9.80 -8.62
CA PHE A 201 -12.58 8.95 -8.12
C PHE A 201 -13.89 9.20 -8.89
N LEU A 202 -14.28 10.45 -9.10
CA LEU A 202 -15.46 10.82 -9.91
C LEU A 202 -15.35 10.32 -11.35
N ASP A 203 -14.18 10.44 -11.97
CA ASP A 203 -13.95 9.93 -13.32
C ASP A 203 -14.19 8.41 -13.39
N ARG A 204 -13.76 7.65 -12.38
CA ARG A 204 -13.99 6.20 -12.30
C ARG A 204 -15.45 5.85 -12.04
N VAL A 205 -16.12 6.63 -11.20
CA VAL A 205 -17.56 6.48 -10.97
C VAL A 205 -18.33 6.70 -12.27
N LEU A 206 -18.01 7.77 -12.99
CA LEU A 206 -18.62 8.10 -14.28
C LEU A 206 -18.35 7.02 -15.33
N GLU A 207 -17.11 6.57 -15.44
CA GLU A 207 -16.72 5.50 -16.38
C GLU A 207 -17.51 4.22 -16.11
N HIS A 208 -17.67 3.85 -14.84
CA HIS A 208 -18.43 2.66 -14.45
C HIS A 208 -19.93 2.82 -14.71
N ASP A 209 -20.51 3.97 -14.39
CA ASP A 209 -21.94 4.27 -14.58
C ASP A 209 -22.31 4.24 -16.09
N ILE A 210 -21.47 4.83 -16.96
CA ILE A 210 -21.68 4.84 -18.41
C ILE A 210 -21.53 3.44 -19.03
N LYS A 211 -20.45 2.72 -18.66
CA LYS A 211 -20.11 1.44 -19.30
C LYS A 211 -21.05 0.31 -18.93
N LYS A 212 -21.46 0.24 -17.67
CA LYS A 212 -22.21 -0.90 -17.15
C LYS A 212 -23.68 -0.61 -16.89
N ARG A 213 -24.09 0.66 -16.84
CA ARG A 213 -25.44 1.07 -16.39
C ARG A 213 -25.85 0.38 -15.11
N SER A 214 -24.88 0.15 -14.24
CA SER A 214 -25.01 -0.64 -13.02
C SER A 214 -25.16 0.28 -11.83
N GLY A 215 -25.89 -0.18 -10.80
CA GLY A 215 -26.19 0.62 -9.63
C GLY A 215 -25.06 0.65 -8.60
N ILE A 216 -25.34 1.26 -7.44
CA ILE A 216 -24.42 1.39 -6.30
C ILE A 216 -23.82 0.04 -5.88
N SER A 217 -24.59 -1.04 -5.91
CA SER A 217 -24.14 -2.39 -5.49
C SER A 217 -22.99 -2.91 -6.34
N ASP A 218 -23.11 -2.80 -7.67
CA ASP A 218 -22.11 -3.29 -8.60
C ASP A 218 -20.83 -2.45 -8.54
N PHE A 219 -20.98 -1.14 -8.28
CA PHE A 219 -19.84 -0.26 -8.11
C PHE A 219 -19.07 -0.58 -6.82
N ILE A 220 -19.74 -0.88 -5.72
CA ILE A 220 -19.08 -1.27 -4.46
C ILE A 220 -18.26 -2.54 -4.69
N GLU A 221 -18.82 -3.56 -5.35
CA GLU A 221 -18.09 -4.79 -5.67
C GLU A 221 -16.91 -4.53 -6.61
N TYR A 222 -17.11 -3.72 -7.65
CA TYR A 222 -16.03 -3.28 -8.55
C TYR A 222 -14.91 -2.58 -7.78
N TRP A 223 -15.27 -1.66 -6.87
CA TRP A 223 -14.32 -0.93 -6.04
C TRP A 223 -13.52 -1.88 -5.13
N GLU A 224 -14.17 -2.77 -4.41
CA GLU A 224 -13.52 -3.73 -3.50
C GLU A 224 -12.50 -4.61 -4.21
N ASN A 225 -12.78 -5.02 -5.43
CA ASN A 225 -11.89 -5.85 -6.23
C ASN A 225 -10.71 -5.08 -6.88
N ASN A 226 -10.81 -3.75 -7.03
CA ASN A 226 -9.85 -2.97 -7.82
C ASN A 226 -9.22 -1.78 -7.08
N ALA A 227 -9.72 -1.37 -5.91
CA ALA A 227 -9.27 -0.17 -5.20
C ALA A 227 -7.76 -0.13 -4.92
N SER A 228 -7.14 -1.30 -4.70
CA SER A 228 -5.69 -1.43 -4.51
C SER A 228 -4.84 -1.08 -5.75
N ARG A 229 -5.48 -0.90 -6.91
CA ARG A 229 -4.83 -0.55 -8.19
C ARG A 229 -5.10 0.90 -8.61
N PHE A 230 -6.09 1.54 -8.01
CA PHE A 230 -6.48 2.90 -8.38
C PHE A 230 -5.62 3.92 -7.64
N SER A 231 -4.81 4.65 -8.39
CA SER A 231 -3.96 5.71 -7.88
C SER A 231 -4.02 6.93 -8.77
N ILE A 232 -3.95 8.11 -8.19
CA ILE A 232 -3.71 9.33 -8.95
C ILE A 232 -2.31 9.29 -9.57
N PRO A 233 -2.13 9.88 -10.76
CA PRO A 233 -0.80 10.05 -11.33
C PRO A 233 0.07 10.89 -10.38
N SER A 234 1.33 10.49 -10.23
CA SER A 234 2.28 11.30 -9.46
C SER A 234 2.42 12.67 -10.13
N PRO A 235 2.29 13.79 -9.38
CA PRO A 235 2.52 15.10 -9.96
C PRO A 235 3.95 15.18 -10.51
N GLU A 236 4.09 15.27 -11.82
CA GLU A 236 5.40 15.47 -12.45
C GLU A 236 5.97 16.82 -12.03
N GLY A 237 7.23 16.83 -11.60
CA GLY A 237 7.95 18.06 -11.28
C GLY A 237 7.95 18.47 -9.80
N ASN A 238 7.27 17.78 -8.91
CA ASN A 238 7.37 18.08 -7.48
C ASN A 238 8.74 17.72 -6.91
N ASN A 239 9.31 18.65 -6.12
CA ASN A 239 10.53 18.39 -5.37
C ASN A 239 10.19 17.54 -4.13
N ALA A 240 10.02 16.24 -4.30
CA ALA A 240 9.61 15.30 -3.27
C ALA A 240 10.34 13.96 -3.41
N ILE A 241 10.63 13.30 -2.28
CA ILE A 241 11.23 11.97 -2.23
C ILE A 241 10.23 10.95 -2.75
N ARG A 242 10.66 10.09 -3.66
CA ARG A 242 9.82 8.99 -4.15
C ARG A 242 10.00 7.74 -3.28
N ILE A 243 8.90 7.17 -2.83
CA ILE A 243 8.89 5.90 -2.09
C ILE A 243 8.15 4.87 -2.93
N MET A 244 8.80 3.75 -3.25
CA MET A 244 8.19 2.70 -4.06
C MET A 244 8.77 1.32 -3.75
N THR A 245 8.03 0.29 -4.15
CA THR A 245 8.56 -1.07 -4.06
C THR A 245 9.59 -1.35 -5.17
N ILE A 246 10.53 -2.26 -4.89
CA ILE A 246 11.58 -2.67 -5.85
C ILE A 246 10.97 -3.11 -7.18
N HIS A 247 9.85 -3.83 -7.16
CA HIS A 247 9.18 -4.27 -8.39
C HIS A 247 8.70 -3.09 -9.27
N LYS A 248 8.23 -2.01 -8.65
CA LYS A 248 7.81 -0.81 -9.38
C LYS A 248 8.98 0.01 -9.92
N ALA A 249 10.17 -0.16 -9.34
CA ALA A 249 11.39 0.50 -9.79
C ALA A 249 12.09 -0.22 -10.95
N LYS A 250 11.60 -1.39 -11.36
CA LYS A 250 12.21 -2.15 -12.47
C LYS A 250 12.18 -1.33 -13.77
N GLY A 251 13.36 -1.11 -14.36
CA GLY A 251 13.51 -0.33 -15.61
C GLY A 251 13.62 1.19 -15.40
N LEU A 252 13.54 1.68 -14.15
CA LEU A 252 13.78 3.08 -13.82
C LEU A 252 15.20 3.26 -13.27
N GLU A 253 15.74 4.48 -13.35
CA GLU A 253 17.02 4.87 -12.77
C GLU A 253 16.86 6.18 -12.00
N PHE A 254 17.68 6.36 -10.94
CA PHE A 254 17.57 7.50 -10.05
C PHE A 254 18.95 7.96 -9.60
N PRO A 255 19.19 9.29 -9.48
CA PRO A 255 20.48 9.78 -8.99
C PRO A 255 20.88 9.18 -7.64
N VAL A 256 19.93 9.08 -6.70
CA VAL A 256 20.18 8.54 -5.36
C VAL A 256 19.14 7.50 -5.00
N VAL A 257 19.60 6.34 -4.56
CA VAL A 257 18.76 5.26 -4.03
C VAL A 257 19.09 5.01 -2.57
N ILE A 258 18.06 4.99 -1.73
CA ILE A 258 18.13 4.50 -0.35
C ILE A 258 17.34 3.19 -0.30
N PHE A 259 18.00 2.12 0.11
CA PHE A 259 17.42 0.80 0.30
C PHE A 259 17.49 0.40 1.78
N PRO A 260 16.48 0.76 2.57
CA PRO A 260 16.40 0.40 3.98
C PRO A 260 15.82 -1.00 4.16
N PHE A 261 15.92 -1.54 5.37
CA PHE A 261 15.44 -2.88 5.74
C PHE A 261 16.06 -3.99 4.87
N ALA A 262 17.34 -3.81 4.50
CA ALA A 262 18.05 -4.75 3.62
C ALA A 262 18.29 -6.13 4.24
N GLU A 263 18.08 -6.29 5.55
CA GLU A 263 18.21 -7.55 6.28
C GLU A 263 16.89 -8.35 6.36
N GLU A 264 15.79 -7.87 5.75
CA GLU A 264 14.55 -8.65 5.77
C GLU A 264 14.78 -10.10 5.36
N SER A 265 14.34 -11.03 6.20
CA SER A 265 14.35 -12.44 5.87
C SER A 265 13.55 -12.68 4.58
N TYR A 266 14.21 -13.25 3.62
CA TYR A 266 13.61 -13.61 2.33
C TYR A 266 12.93 -14.98 2.38
N SER A 267 12.70 -15.54 3.59
CA SER A 267 11.97 -16.78 3.76
C SER A 267 10.48 -16.58 3.54
N ASN A 268 9.84 -17.63 3.07
CA ASN A 268 8.45 -17.66 2.67
C ASN A 268 7.49 -17.16 3.73
N ALA A 269 6.41 -16.55 3.29
CA ALA A 269 5.25 -16.36 4.14
C ALA A 269 4.69 -17.74 4.56
N PRO A 270 4.29 -17.91 5.84
CA PRO A 270 3.72 -19.18 6.33
C PRO A 270 2.46 -19.66 5.60
N LYS A 271 2.02 -18.94 4.55
CA LYS A 271 0.82 -19.20 3.77
C LYS A 271 1.08 -19.84 2.40
N ASP A 272 2.34 -19.97 2.01
CA ASP A 272 2.67 -20.62 0.75
C ASP A 272 2.42 -22.11 0.84
N LYS A 273 1.86 -22.67 -0.22
CA LYS A 273 1.50 -24.08 -0.30
C LYS A 273 2.17 -24.74 -1.49
N LEU A 274 2.46 -26.03 -1.35
CA LEU A 274 3.09 -26.85 -2.37
C LEU A 274 2.13 -27.95 -2.80
N TRP A 275 2.08 -28.20 -4.10
CA TRP A 275 1.46 -29.39 -4.65
C TRP A 275 2.49 -30.50 -4.71
N ILE A 276 2.24 -31.60 -4.02
CA ILE A 276 3.11 -32.76 -4.00
C ILE A 276 2.34 -34.02 -4.43
N GLU A 277 3.05 -34.98 -4.98
CA GLU A 277 2.51 -36.31 -5.31
C GLU A 277 2.71 -37.22 -4.08
N PRO A 278 1.62 -37.78 -3.49
CA PRO A 278 1.76 -38.63 -2.33
C PRO A 278 2.38 -39.98 -2.75
N GLU A 279 3.41 -40.42 -2.02
CA GLU A 279 4.04 -41.72 -2.21
C GLU A 279 3.29 -42.87 -1.51
N ASN A 280 2.14 -42.57 -0.88
CA ASN A 280 1.35 -43.51 -0.14
C ASN A 280 0.13 -43.97 -0.97
N ASP A 281 0.13 -45.23 -1.37
CA ASP A 281 -0.96 -45.88 -2.14
C ASP A 281 -2.33 -45.86 -1.42
N GLN A 282 -2.37 -45.52 -0.14
CA GLN A 282 -3.61 -45.36 0.64
C GLN A 282 -4.31 -44.04 0.38
N ILE A 283 -3.62 -43.05 -0.25
CA ILE A 283 -4.19 -41.76 -0.60
C ILE A 283 -4.63 -41.81 -2.07
N PRO A 284 -5.93 -41.90 -2.37
CA PRO A 284 -6.42 -42.02 -3.75
C PRO A 284 -6.48 -40.66 -4.46
N LEU A 285 -5.40 -39.87 -4.40
CA LEU A 285 -5.27 -38.55 -5.02
C LEU A 285 -3.93 -38.45 -5.74
N ASP A 286 -3.97 -37.97 -6.96
CA ASP A 286 -2.76 -37.75 -7.76
C ASP A 286 -1.86 -36.65 -7.17
N LYS A 287 -2.47 -35.62 -6.54
CA LYS A 287 -1.75 -34.50 -5.90
C LYS A 287 -2.46 -34.05 -4.63
N ILE A 288 -1.68 -33.65 -3.65
CA ILE A 288 -2.15 -33.03 -2.40
C ILE A 288 -1.50 -31.66 -2.19
N LEU A 289 -2.24 -30.76 -1.56
CA LEU A 289 -1.78 -29.41 -1.24
C LEU A 289 -1.34 -29.36 0.21
N VAL A 290 -0.06 -29.10 0.45
CA VAL A 290 0.55 -29.03 1.80
C VAL A 290 1.15 -27.66 2.06
N ASP A 291 1.32 -27.31 3.32
CA ASP A 291 1.99 -26.08 3.70
C ASP A 291 3.49 -26.16 3.39
N ASN A 292 4.05 -25.07 2.83
CA ASN A 292 5.48 -24.99 2.48
C ASN A 292 6.33 -24.79 3.75
N ASN A 293 6.68 -25.91 4.39
CA ASN A 293 7.56 -25.93 5.56
C ASN A 293 8.48 -27.16 5.51
N SER A 294 9.43 -27.25 6.45
CA SER A 294 10.43 -28.32 6.49
C SER A 294 9.86 -29.73 6.66
N SER A 295 8.65 -29.89 7.22
CA SER A 295 8.01 -31.20 7.37
C SER A 295 7.65 -31.84 6.04
N VAL A 296 7.61 -31.07 4.95
CA VAL A 296 7.40 -31.63 3.59
C VAL A 296 8.51 -32.60 3.21
N GLU A 297 9.74 -32.42 3.71
CA GLU A 297 10.88 -33.33 3.44
C GLU A 297 10.66 -34.74 4.02
N GLU A 298 9.76 -34.88 5.00
CA GLU A 298 9.41 -36.16 5.64
C GLU A 298 8.30 -36.94 4.90
N LEU A 299 7.64 -36.30 3.90
CA LEU A 299 6.50 -36.86 3.19
C LEU A 299 6.90 -37.77 2.00
N GLY A 300 8.20 -37.97 1.74
CA GLY A 300 8.74 -38.82 0.69
C GLY A 300 9.77 -38.10 -0.19
N GLU A 301 10.47 -38.87 -1.03
CA GLU A 301 11.55 -38.32 -1.87
C GLU A 301 11.03 -37.32 -2.94
N SER A 302 9.86 -37.59 -3.51
CA SER A 302 9.21 -36.68 -4.48
C SER A 302 8.87 -35.35 -3.81
N ALA A 303 8.27 -35.36 -2.63
CA ALA A 303 7.93 -34.16 -1.85
C ALA A 303 9.17 -33.35 -1.46
N LYS A 304 10.24 -34.04 -1.06
CA LYS A 304 11.53 -33.42 -0.73
C LYS A 304 12.15 -32.70 -1.93
N LEU A 305 12.14 -33.33 -3.11
CA LEU A 305 12.63 -32.71 -4.33
C LEU A 305 11.86 -31.43 -4.69
N VAL A 306 10.52 -31.47 -4.62
CA VAL A 306 9.67 -30.30 -4.88
C VAL A 306 9.96 -29.19 -3.88
N TYR A 307 10.11 -29.51 -2.60
CA TYR A 307 10.44 -28.51 -1.56
C TYR A 307 11.82 -27.87 -1.78
N GLN A 308 12.83 -28.68 -2.10
CA GLN A 308 14.18 -28.19 -2.38
C GLN A 308 14.23 -27.32 -3.64
N GLN A 309 13.56 -27.76 -4.72
CA GLN A 309 13.45 -26.95 -5.92
C GLN A 309 12.79 -25.61 -5.63
N LYS A 310 11.71 -25.59 -4.87
CA LYS A 310 11.02 -24.35 -4.49
C LYS A 310 11.92 -23.40 -3.71
N LYS A 311 12.69 -23.94 -2.76
CA LYS A 311 13.69 -23.16 -2.01
C LYS A 311 14.75 -22.54 -2.90
N GLU A 312 15.23 -23.27 -3.90
CA GLU A 312 16.22 -22.76 -4.85
C GLU A 312 15.63 -21.67 -5.75
N GLU A 313 14.39 -21.85 -6.24
CA GLU A 313 13.68 -20.84 -7.01
C GLU A 313 13.50 -19.54 -6.21
N GLU A 314 13.13 -19.64 -4.94
CA GLU A 314 12.99 -18.49 -4.05
C GLU A 314 14.30 -17.76 -3.78
N LEU A 315 15.38 -18.51 -3.62
CA LEU A 315 16.71 -17.90 -3.50
C LEU A 315 17.08 -17.14 -4.77
N LEU A 316 16.81 -17.72 -5.94
CA LEU A 316 17.03 -17.07 -7.23
C LEU A 316 16.20 -15.77 -7.36
N ASP A 317 14.94 -15.82 -7.01
CA ASP A 317 14.06 -14.64 -7.02
C ASP A 317 14.57 -13.55 -6.09
N ASN A 318 15.06 -13.92 -4.91
CA ASN A 318 15.65 -12.97 -3.95
C ASN A 318 16.91 -12.31 -4.51
N VAL A 319 17.80 -13.06 -5.14
CA VAL A 319 19.00 -12.52 -5.81
C VAL A 319 18.58 -11.55 -6.92
N ASN A 320 17.59 -11.90 -7.73
CA ASN A 320 17.08 -11.04 -8.80
C ASN A 320 16.46 -9.74 -8.26
N ILE A 321 15.70 -9.81 -7.18
CA ILE A 321 15.12 -8.61 -6.53
C ILE A 321 16.22 -7.70 -5.98
N LEU A 322 17.22 -8.26 -5.30
CA LEU A 322 18.39 -7.50 -4.83
C LEU A 322 19.13 -6.87 -5.99
N TYR A 323 19.37 -7.61 -7.06
CA TYR A 323 20.00 -7.08 -8.27
C TYR A 323 19.24 -5.85 -8.80
N VAL A 324 17.92 -5.95 -8.90
CA VAL A 324 17.09 -4.81 -9.32
C VAL A 324 17.28 -3.63 -8.38
N ALA A 325 17.20 -3.83 -7.07
CA ALA A 325 17.35 -2.73 -6.09
C ALA A 325 18.70 -2.04 -6.17
N LEU A 326 19.78 -2.83 -6.24
CA LEU A 326 21.16 -2.35 -6.19
C LEU A 326 21.62 -1.68 -7.51
N THR A 327 20.91 -1.94 -8.61
CA THR A 327 21.25 -1.38 -9.92
C THR A 327 20.39 -0.18 -10.33
N ARG A 328 19.55 0.36 -9.42
CA ARG A 328 18.71 1.53 -9.75
C ARG A 328 19.41 2.87 -9.53
N ALA A 329 20.50 2.89 -8.78
CA ALA A 329 21.25 4.12 -8.48
C ALA A 329 22.17 4.50 -9.64
N GLU A 330 22.10 5.75 -10.11
CA GLU A 330 23.03 6.33 -11.07
C GLU A 330 24.31 6.87 -10.40
N GLU A 331 24.17 7.52 -9.24
CA GLU A 331 25.25 8.23 -8.56
C GLU A 331 25.53 7.71 -7.16
N GLN A 332 24.51 7.55 -6.32
CA GLN A 332 24.69 7.16 -4.92
C GLN A 332 23.70 6.08 -4.49
N LEU A 333 24.20 5.05 -3.81
CA LEU A 333 23.43 3.96 -3.23
C LEU A 333 23.69 3.88 -1.73
N TYR A 334 22.62 3.93 -0.95
CA TYR A 334 22.64 3.75 0.50
C TYR A 334 21.84 2.52 0.88
N ILE A 335 22.48 1.57 1.53
CA ILE A 335 21.89 0.31 2.02
C ILE A 335 21.92 0.38 3.54
N ILE A 336 20.75 0.21 4.17
CA ILE A 336 20.58 0.31 5.63
C ILE A 336 19.92 -0.97 6.16
#